data_08b23aeebaa4c25fb69d5d99cb1fc28b
#
_entry.id   08b23aeebaa4c25fb69d5d99cb1fc28b
#
_cell.length_a   1.000
_cell.length_b   1.000
_cell.length_c   1.000
_cell.angle_alpha   90.00
_cell.angle_beta   90.00
_cell.angle_gamma   90.00
#
_symmetry.space_group_name_H-M   'P 1'
#
loop_
_entity.id
_entity.type
_entity.pdbx_description
1 polymer ?
#
loop_
_entity_poly.entity_id
_entity_poly.type
_entity_poly.pdbx_seq_one_letter_code
_entity_poly.pdbx_strand_id
1 'polypeptide(L)'
;APTPINENRRAQAVEKTGIIGTDQVFLFDIYLEIAKDISGYEAGSFSLYDSKHQCMISEIGKPGEKELHRKGDKNASVCSYVLLDKKPLLVFDLSKHEIFKYHEGVVAGLVKSYIGFPVINKDGYALGTFCMLNFSEVKDISLEKIELIEKLVSRLALQIDTQTEQKELTSQKISKSIDMLMEKHS
;
A
#
# COMPACT_ATOMS: atom_id res chain seq x y z
N ALA A 1 10.75 5.84 10.46
CA ALA A 1 11.45 4.59 10.11
C ALA A 1 12.70 4.89 9.28
N PRO A 2 13.72 4.01 9.32
CA PRO A 2 14.88 4.11 8.43
C PRO A 2 14.49 3.98 6.95
N THR A 3 15.34 4.50 6.06
CA THR A 3 15.11 4.41 4.60
C THR A 3 15.66 3.09 4.05
N PRO A 4 14.93 2.39 3.16
CA PRO A 4 15.40 1.17 2.51
C PRO A 4 16.68 1.39 1.68
N ILE A 5 17.58 0.41 1.63
CA ILE A 5 18.86 0.50 0.89
C ILE A 5 18.65 0.79 -0.61
N ASN A 6 17.57 0.30 -1.19
CA ASN A 6 17.26 0.45 -2.63
C ASN A 6 16.19 1.51 -2.91
N GLU A 7 16.11 2.56 -2.09
CA GLU A 7 15.02 3.53 -2.13
C GLU A 7 14.78 4.17 -3.51
N ASN A 8 15.84 4.57 -4.21
CA ASN A 8 15.69 5.18 -5.54
C ASN A 8 15.03 4.22 -6.55
N ARG A 9 15.46 2.96 -6.58
CA ARG A 9 14.88 1.94 -7.48
C ARG A 9 13.46 1.58 -7.07
N ARG A 10 13.21 1.50 -5.78
CA ARG A 10 11.88 1.26 -5.21
C ARG A 10 10.91 2.40 -5.62
N ALA A 11 11.30 3.65 -5.43
CA ALA A 11 10.50 4.82 -5.80
C ALA A 11 10.23 4.87 -7.33
N GLN A 12 11.23 4.57 -8.16
CA GLN A 12 11.04 4.45 -9.62
C GLN A 12 10.04 3.35 -9.98
N ALA A 13 10.07 2.20 -9.27
CA ALA A 13 9.10 1.14 -9.49
C ALA A 13 7.66 1.60 -9.17
N VAL A 14 7.48 2.42 -8.14
CA VAL A 14 6.18 3.03 -7.81
C VAL A 14 5.73 4.01 -8.91
N GLU A 15 6.61 4.89 -9.37
CA GLU A 15 6.31 5.84 -10.46
C GLU A 15 5.85 5.14 -11.74
N LYS A 16 6.50 4.04 -12.11
CA LYS A 16 6.14 3.23 -13.29
C LYS A 16 4.70 2.69 -13.23
N THR A 17 4.16 2.43 -12.05
CA THR A 17 2.76 1.97 -11.93
C THR A 17 1.78 2.98 -12.47
N GLY A 18 2.11 4.28 -12.37
CA GLY A 18 1.25 5.39 -12.75
C GLY A 18 -0.08 5.42 -12.00
N ILE A 19 -0.15 4.85 -10.79
CA ILE A 19 -1.38 4.79 -9.97
C ILE A 19 -1.56 6.09 -9.19
N ILE A 20 -0.48 6.63 -8.63
CA ILE A 20 -0.55 7.85 -7.82
C ILE A 20 -1.07 9.00 -8.68
N GLY A 21 -2.13 9.67 -8.21
CA GLY A 21 -2.75 10.79 -8.91
C GLY A 21 -3.79 10.40 -9.97
N THR A 22 -4.20 9.13 -10.04
CA THR A 22 -5.28 8.67 -10.93
C THR A 22 -6.59 8.43 -10.19
N ASP A 23 -7.72 8.45 -10.90
CA ASP A 23 -9.05 8.15 -10.35
C ASP A 23 -9.35 6.65 -10.24
N GLN A 24 -8.37 5.78 -10.55
CA GLN A 24 -8.54 4.33 -10.56
C GLN A 24 -8.47 3.68 -9.16
N VAL A 25 -8.50 4.48 -8.12
CA VAL A 25 -8.39 4.04 -6.71
C VAL A 25 -9.51 3.08 -6.30
N PHE A 26 -10.71 3.19 -6.90
CA PHE A 26 -11.83 2.30 -6.62
C PHE A 26 -11.55 0.82 -6.93
N LEU A 27 -10.58 0.55 -7.82
CA LEU A 27 -10.18 -0.82 -8.16
C LEU A 27 -9.54 -1.55 -6.96
N PHE A 28 -9.09 -0.83 -5.96
CA PHE A 28 -8.40 -1.38 -4.80
C PHE A 28 -9.30 -1.49 -3.56
N ASP A 29 -10.45 -0.83 -3.54
CA ASP A 29 -11.37 -0.85 -2.39
C ASP A 29 -11.84 -2.27 -2.08
N ILE A 30 -12.11 -3.09 -3.09
CA ILE A 30 -12.56 -4.48 -2.92
C ILE A 30 -11.57 -5.34 -2.11
N TYR A 31 -10.27 -5.10 -2.26
CA TYR A 31 -9.26 -5.82 -1.49
C TYR A 31 -9.35 -5.50 0.01
N LEU A 32 -9.59 -4.24 0.34
CA LEU A 32 -9.78 -3.82 1.73
C LEU A 32 -11.08 -4.34 2.31
N GLU A 33 -12.16 -4.35 1.55
CA GLU A 33 -13.44 -4.92 1.97
C GLU A 33 -13.31 -6.40 2.31
N ILE A 34 -12.68 -7.19 1.44
CA ILE A 34 -12.42 -8.61 1.66
C ILE A 34 -11.53 -8.82 2.89
N ALA A 35 -10.44 -8.03 3.04
CA ALA A 35 -9.56 -8.13 4.19
C ALA A 35 -10.27 -7.78 5.52
N LYS A 36 -11.19 -6.80 5.48
CA LYS A 36 -12.05 -6.45 6.60
C LYS A 36 -12.94 -7.62 7.01
N ASP A 37 -13.58 -8.27 6.04
CA ASP A 37 -14.43 -9.43 6.30
C ASP A 37 -13.64 -10.61 6.86
N ILE A 38 -12.44 -10.87 6.34
CA ILE A 38 -11.56 -11.93 6.84
C ILE A 38 -11.09 -11.64 8.27
N SER A 39 -10.58 -10.43 8.50
CA SER A 39 -9.94 -10.07 9.78
C SER A 39 -10.94 -9.71 10.87
N GLY A 40 -12.08 -9.14 10.48
CA GLY A 40 -13.01 -8.49 11.40
C GLY A 40 -12.46 -7.19 12.00
N TYR A 41 -11.41 -6.61 11.42
CA TYR A 41 -10.88 -5.29 11.80
C TYR A 41 -11.82 -4.19 11.31
N GLU A 42 -11.80 -3.04 11.98
CA GLU A 42 -12.77 -1.96 11.74
C GLU A 42 -12.44 -1.15 10.49
N ALA A 43 -11.17 -0.98 10.20
CA ALA A 43 -10.70 -0.15 9.10
C ALA A 43 -9.49 -0.72 8.38
N GLY A 44 -9.25 -0.23 7.17
CA GLY A 44 -8.08 -0.58 6.39
C GLY A 44 -7.63 0.51 5.45
N SER A 45 -6.40 0.42 5.00
CA SER A 45 -5.86 1.32 3.98
C SER A 45 -4.81 0.63 3.11
N PHE A 46 -4.79 1.04 1.85
CA PHE A 46 -3.73 0.73 0.90
C PHE A 46 -3.02 2.02 0.51
N SER A 47 -1.70 2.05 0.69
CA SER A 47 -0.85 3.20 0.37
C SER A 47 0.30 2.78 -0.52
N LEU A 48 0.64 3.64 -1.48
CA LEU A 48 1.91 3.59 -2.21
C LEU A 48 2.86 4.64 -1.64
N TYR A 49 4.16 4.39 -1.75
CA TYR A 49 5.18 5.29 -1.22
C TYR A 49 6.06 5.80 -2.36
N ASP A 50 5.93 7.08 -2.68
CA ASP A 50 6.92 7.75 -3.55
C ASP A 50 8.24 7.97 -2.78
N SER A 51 9.16 8.76 -3.32
CA SER A 51 10.45 9.03 -2.67
C SER A 51 10.32 9.83 -1.36
N LYS A 52 9.24 10.59 -1.17
CA LYS A 52 9.05 11.54 -0.07
C LYS A 52 7.81 11.26 0.76
N HIS A 53 6.74 10.74 0.16
CA HIS A 53 5.43 10.68 0.78
C HIS A 53 4.85 9.27 0.83
N GLN A 54 4.03 9.04 1.84
CA GLN A 54 3.01 8.01 1.84
C GLN A 54 1.79 8.56 1.10
N CYS A 55 1.43 7.95 -0.01
CA CYS A 55 0.28 8.34 -0.83
C CYS A 55 -0.87 7.36 -0.58
N MET A 56 -1.94 7.84 0.03
CA MET A 56 -3.13 7.05 0.29
C MET A 56 -3.87 6.75 -1.01
N ILE A 57 -4.02 5.49 -1.35
CA ILE A 57 -4.70 5.04 -2.58
C ILE A 57 -6.13 4.63 -2.28
N SER A 58 -6.35 3.86 -1.22
CA SER A 58 -7.68 3.39 -0.83
C SER A 58 -7.80 3.32 0.69
N GLU A 59 -8.97 3.66 1.23
CA GLU A 59 -9.31 3.59 2.66
C GLU A 59 -10.73 3.12 2.87
N ILE A 60 -10.95 2.30 3.90
CA ILE A 60 -12.28 1.90 4.36
C ILE A 60 -12.39 2.00 5.89
N GLY A 61 -13.59 2.22 6.40
CA GLY A 61 -13.91 2.11 7.82
C GLY A 61 -13.33 3.19 8.73
N LYS A 62 -12.55 4.14 8.22
CA LYS A 62 -12.04 5.25 9.01
C LYS A 62 -13.12 6.33 9.19
N PRO A 63 -13.20 6.95 10.36
CA PRO A 63 -14.09 8.11 10.56
C PRO A 63 -13.61 9.31 9.74
N GLY A 64 -14.56 10.03 9.14
CA GLY A 64 -14.31 11.22 8.34
C GLY A 64 -14.52 11.00 6.83
N GLU A 65 -14.35 12.06 6.06
CA GLU A 65 -14.42 11.99 4.61
C GLU A 65 -13.16 11.35 4.03
N LYS A 66 -13.35 10.53 2.98
CA LYS A 66 -12.23 9.99 2.21
C LYS A 66 -11.52 11.13 1.48
N GLU A 67 -10.29 11.38 1.82
CA GLU A 67 -9.41 12.30 1.08
C GLU A 67 -8.54 11.46 0.12
N LEU A 68 -8.99 11.39 -1.13
CA LEU A 68 -8.27 10.67 -2.18
C LEU A 68 -6.89 11.29 -2.39
N HIS A 69 -5.87 10.43 -2.53
CA HIS A 69 -4.47 10.83 -2.75
C HIS A 69 -3.87 11.68 -1.62
N ARG A 70 -4.43 11.61 -0.41
CA ARG A 70 -3.82 12.24 0.75
C ARG A 70 -2.36 11.81 0.88
N LYS A 71 -1.47 12.81 1.00
CA LYS A 71 -0.05 12.60 1.21
C LYS A 71 0.30 12.82 2.68
N GLY A 72 0.98 11.85 3.26
CA GLY A 72 1.53 11.93 4.61
C GLY A 72 3.04 11.86 4.60
N ASP A 73 3.66 12.18 5.74
CA ASP A 73 5.09 11.96 5.94
C ASP A 73 5.37 10.45 5.93
N LYS A 74 6.22 10.05 4.99
CA LYS A 74 6.65 8.67 4.83
C LYS A 74 7.21 8.07 6.12
N ASN A 75 7.89 8.87 6.94
CA ASN A 75 8.60 8.38 8.12
C ASN A 75 7.76 8.39 9.41
N ALA A 76 6.62 9.07 9.40
CA ALA A 76 5.76 9.20 10.58
C ALA A 76 4.83 8.01 10.81
N SER A 77 4.65 7.14 9.83
CA SER A 77 3.68 6.05 9.86
C SER A 77 4.27 4.74 10.41
N VAL A 78 3.46 3.99 11.16
CA VAL A 78 3.75 2.58 11.52
C VAL A 78 3.98 1.73 10.27
N CYS A 79 3.25 2.02 9.19
CA CYS A 79 3.38 1.32 7.90
C CYS A 79 4.79 1.43 7.27
N SER A 80 5.58 2.43 7.62
CA SER A 80 6.94 2.59 7.09
C SER A 80 7.87 1.46 7.49
N TYR A 81 7.62 0.82 8.63
CA TYR A 81 8.39 -0.35 9.07
C TYR A 81 8.08 -1.59 8.23
N VAL A 82 6.83 -1.76 7.80
CA VAL A 82 6.43 -2.82 6.87
C VAL A 82 7.15 -2.67 5.52
N LEU A 83 7.28 -1.44 5.04
CA LEU A 83 7.98 -1.13 3.80
C LEU A 83 9.47 -1.47 3.88
N LEU A 84 10.09 -1.16 5.04
CA LEU A 84 11.51 -1.39 5.28
C LEU A 84 11.84 -2.89 5.34
N ASP A 85 11.10 -3.64 6.14
CA ASP A 85 11.40 -5.05 6.42
C ASP A 85 10.90 -6.00 5.34
N LYS A 86 9.98 -5.54 4.48
CA LYS A 86 9.30 -6.36 3.47
C LYS A 86 8.64 -7.63 4.04
N LYS A 87 8.15 -7.53 5.26
CA LYS A 87 7.48 -8.60 6.00
C LYS A 87 6.20 -8.07 6.64
N PRO A 88 5.21 -8.93 6.87
CA PRO A 88 4.07 -8.55 7.67
C PRO A 88 4.48 -8.04 9.06
N LEU A 89 3.83 -6.97 9.49
CA LEU A 89 3.96 -6.41 10.84
C LEU A 89 2.63 -6.62 11.57
N LEU A 90 2.64 -7.45 12.58
CA LEU A 90 1.46 -7.83 13.36
C LEU A 90 1.62 -7.28 14.78
N VAL A 91 0.83 -6.27 15.13
CA VAL A 91 0.85 -5.65 16.45
C VAL A 91 -0.58 -5.66 17.01
N PHE A 92 -0.91 -6.69 17.76
CA PHE A 92 -2.25 -6.88 18.29
C PHE A 92 -2.57 -5.91 19.44
N ASP A 93 -1.55 -5.45 20.17
CA ASP A 93 -1.68 -4.42 21.20
C ASP A 93 -0.58 -3.36 21.03
N LEU A 94 -0.94 -2.26 20.35
CA LEU A 94 -0.01 -1.16 20.08
C LEU A 94 0.49 -0.48 21.36
N SER A 95 -0.30 -0.47 22.42
CA SER A 95 0.07 0.15 23.70
C SER A 95 1.23 -0.54 24.40
N LYS A 96 1.47 -1.81 24.07
CA LYS A 96 2.55 -2.64 24.62
C LYS A 96 3.79 -2.74 23.72
N HIS A 97 3.68 -2.26 22.47
CA HIS A 97 4.80 -2.36 21.55
C HIS A 97 5.91 -1.36 21.90
N GLU A 98 7.16 -1.81 21.92
CA GLU A 98 8.30 -0.99 22.38
C GLU A 98 8.44 0.34 21.64
N ILE A 99 8.20 0.37 20.34
CA ILE A 99 8.33 1.56 19.49
C ILE A 99 7.00 2.30 19.38
N PHE A 100 5.91 1.59 19.04
CA PHE A 100 4.66 2.23 18.64
C PHE A 100 3.80 2.74 19.78
N LYS A 101 4.05 2.32 21.03
CA LYS A 101 3.35 2.85 22.22
C LYS A 101 3.49 4.37 22.40
N TYR A 102 4.51 4.97 21.77
CA TYR A 102 4.74 6.42 21.80
C TYR A 102 4.14 7.17 20.59
N HIS A 103 3.55 6.44 19.63
CA HIS A 103 2.89 7.06 18.48
C HIS A 103 1.65 7.86 18.95
N GLU A 104 1.48 9.07 18.40
CA GLU A 104 0.40 10.00 18.84
C GLU A 104 -0.98 9.32 18.86
N GLY A 105 -1.35 8.60 17.80
CA GLY A 105 -2.63 7.91 17.73
C GLY A 105 -2.80 6.80 18.78
N VAL A 106 -1.70 6.16 19.20
CA VAL A 106 -1.72 5.14 20.26
C VAL A 106 -1.82 5.79 21.63
N VAL A 107 -1.03 6.84 21.89
CA VAL A 107 -1.08 7.63 23.14
C VAL A 107 -2.47 8.25 23.36
N ALA A 108 -3.08 8.75 22.29
CA ALA A 108 -4.45 9.30 22.31
C ALA A 108 -5.54 8.19 22.44
N GLY A 109 -5.16 6.92 22.42
CA GLY A 109 -6.10 5.80 22.49
C GLY A 109 -6.96 5.61 21.24
N LEU A 110 -6.59 6.25 20.12
CA LEU A 110 -7.36 6.23 18.87
C LEU A 110 -7.19 4.95 18.08
N VAL A 111 -6.05 4.25 18.22
CA VAL A 111 -5.78 2.98 17.56
C VAL A 111 -5.25 1.96 18.56
N LYS A 112 -5.80 0.76 18.53
CA LYS A 112 -5.50 -0.32 19.49
C LYS A 112 -4.66 -1.43 18.87
N SER A 113 -5.01 -1.85 17.64
CA SER A 113 -4.36 -2.96 16.96
C SER A 113 -4.04 -2.60 15.52
N TYR A 114 -2.97 -3.17 15.00
CA TYR A 114 -2.47 -2.96 13.64
C TYR A 114 -1.97 -4.27 13.05
N ILE A 115 -2.37 -4.55 11.83
CA ILE A 115 -1.75 -5.56 10.99
C ILE A 115 -1.43 -4.93 9.64
N GLY A 116 -0.20 -5.09 9.17
CA GLY A 116 0.26 -4.51 7.91
C GLY A 116 1.05 -5.50 7.07
N PHE A 117 0.87 -5.42 5.77
CA PHE A 117 1.46 -6.30 4.77
C PHE A 117 2.16 -5.49 3.70
N PRO A 118 3.37 -5.87 3.27
CA PRO A 118 4.04 -5.19 2.18
C PRO A 118 3.41 -5.58 0.84
N VAL A 119 3.21 -4.61 -0.04
CA VAL A 119 2.82 -4.84 -1.43
C VAL A 119 4.09 -4.90 -2.26
N ILE A 120 4.52 -6.11 -2.61
CA ILE A 120 5.81 -6.38 -3.28
C ILE A 120 5.55 -6.74 -4.74
N ASN A 121 6.20 -6.00 -5.66
CA ASN A 121 6.10 -6.26 -7.10
C ASN A 121 6.96 -7.48 -7.51
N LYS A 122 6.83 -7.90 -8.77
CA LYS A 122 7.57 -9.03 -9.36
C LYS A 122 9.10 -8.89 -9.26
N ASP A 123 9.62 -7.67 -9.20
CA ASP A 123 11.05 -7.37 -9.09
C ASP A 123 11.54 -7.33 -7.64
N GLY A 124 10.67 -7.60 -6.66
CA GLY A 124 11.00 -7.65 -5.24
C GLY A 124 11.04 -6.29 -4.55
N TYR A 125 10.50 -5.22 -5.18
CA TYR A 125 10.38 -3.93 -4.54
C TYR A 125 9.07 -3.81 -3.76
N ALA A 126 9.14 -3.37 -2.51
CA ALA A 126 7.96 -3.00 -1.75
C ALA A 126 7.44 -1.65 -2.26
N LEU A 127 6.37 -1.68 -3.03
CA LEU A 127 5.75 -0.49 -3.61
C LEU A 127 4.98 0.31 -2.56
N GLY A 128 4.40 -0.39 -1.60
CA GLY A 128 3.54 0.19 -0.60
C GLY A 128 3.13 -0.80 0.48
N THR A 129 2.11 -0.44 1.22
CA THR A 129 1.60 -1.21 2.35
C THR A 129 0.09 -1.34 2.29
N PHE A 130 -0.38 -2.50 2.70
CA PHE A 130 -1.78 -2.83 2.89
C PHE A 130 -1.99 -3.11 4.38
N CYS A 131 -2.80 -2.35 5.08
CA CYS A 131 -2.96 -2.52 6.51
C CYS A 131 -4.42 -2.49 6.96
N MET A 132 -4.66 -3.15 8.10
CA MET A 132 -5.93 -3.14 8.81
C MET A 132 -5.71 -2.60 10.23
N LEU A 133 -6.69 -1.86 10.72
CA LEU A 133 -6.66 -1.16 12.00
C LEU A 133 -7.90 -1.48 12.82
N ASN A 134 -7.71 -1.59 14.14
CA ASN A 134 -8.81 -1.66 15.08
C ASN A 134 -8.70 -0.52 16.10
N PHE A 135 -9.82 0.15 16.38
CA PHE A 135 -9.87 1.36 17.20
C PHE A 135 -10.54 1.13 18.54
N SER A 136 -11.63 0.34 18.56
CA SER A 136 -12.47 0.16 19.73
C SER A 136 -11.83 -0.73 20.78
N GLU A 137 -11.14 -1.78 20.37
CA GLU A 137 -10.55 -2.80 21.24
C GLU A 137 -9.22 -3.34 20.73
N VAL A 138 -8.46 -3.95 21.61
CA VAL A 138 -7.31 -4.80 21.23
C VAL A 138 -7.84 -6.05 20.55
N LYS A 139 -7.32 -6.38 19.37
CA LYS A 139 -7.80 -7.49 18.57
C LYS A 139 -6.64 -8.29 17.99
N ASP A 140 -6.63 -9.57 18.28
CA ASP A 140 -5.79 -10.56 17.64
C ASP A 140 -6.48 -11.16 16.39
N ILE A 141 -5.74 -11.97 15.67
CA ILE A 141 -6.22 -12.65 14.45
C ILE A 141 -5.49 -14.00 14.32
N SER A 142 -6.19 -15.03 13.87
CA SER A 142 -5.60 -16.35 13.68
C SER A 142 -4.59 -16.35 12.53
N LEU A 143 -3.62 -17.27 12.61
CA LEU A 143 -2.60 -17.44 11.56
C LEU A 143 -3.23 -17.75 10.19
N GLU A 144 -4.28 -18.57 10.16
CA GLU A 144 -5.02 -18.89 8.94
C GLU A 144 -5.57 -17.63 8.24
N LYS A 145 -6.15 -16.70 8.99
CA LYS A 145 -6.67 -15.43 8.48
C LYS A 145 -5.54 -14.52 7.99
N ILE A 146 -4.40 -14.50 8.68
CA ILE A 146 -3.20 -13.77 8.24
C ILE A 146 -2.75 -14.30 6.89
N GLU A 147 -2.62 -15.62 6.73
CA GLU A 147 -2.23 -16.26 5.46
C GLU A 147 -3.22 -15.96 4.31
N LEU A 148 -4.52 -15.90 4.60
CA LEU A 148 -5.53 -15.50 3.62
C LEU A 148 -5.34 -14.04 3.16
N ILE A 149 -5.06 -13.14 4.09
CA ILE A 149 -4.79 -11.73 3.75
C ILE A 149 -3.48 -11.61 2.98
N GLU A 150 -2.42 -12.35 3.31
CA GLU A 150 -1.18 -12.37 2.55
C GLU A 150 -1.40 -12.80 1.09
N LYS A 151 -2.22 -13.85 0.87
CA LYS A 151 -2.61 -14.28 -0.47
C LYS A 151 -3.39 -13.19 -1.21
N LEU A 152 -4.29 -12.50 -0.53
CA LEU A 152 -5.06 -11.40 -1.08
C LEU A 152 -4.16 -10.23 -1.50
N VAL A 153 -3.19 -9.85 -0.66
CA VAL A 153 -2.21 -8.80 -0.95
C VAL A 153 -1.29 -9.20 -2.10
N SER A 154 -0.93 -10.47 -2.21
CA SER A 154 -0.16 -10.99 -3.36
C SER A 154 -0.96 -10.86 -4.67
N ARG A 155 -2.28 -11.05 -4.64
CA ARG A 155 -3.15 -10.82 -5.80
C ARG A 155 -3.25 -9.35 -6.18
N LEU A 156 -3.32 -8.46 -5.19
CA LEU A 156 -3.27 -7.02 -5.41
C LEU A 156 -1.95 -6.61 -6.08
N ALA A 157 -0.82 -7.10 -5.60
CA ALA A 157 0.50 -6.86 -6.20
C ALA A 157 0.57 -7.35 -7.66
N LEU A 158 0.07 -8.56 -7.94
CA LEU A 158 0.00 -9.09 -9.30
C LEU A 158 -0.88 -8.24 -10.23
N GLN A 159 -1.99 -7.73 -9.73
CA GLN A 159 -2.83 -6.81 -10.50
C GLN A 159 -2.07 -5.53 -10.87
N ILE A 160 -1.33 -4.95 -9.94
CA ILE A 160 -0.49 -3.77 -10.18
C ILE A 160 0.57 -4.07 -11.24
N ASP A 161 1.27 -5.18 -11.13
CA ASP A 161 2.28 -5.60 -12.11
C ASP A 161 1.68 -5.76 -13.51
N THR A 162 0.56 -6.45 -13.63
CA THR A 162 -0.14 -6.66 -14.90
C THR A 162 -0.57 -5.35 -15.55
N GLN A 163 -1.15 -4.43 -14.77
CA GLN A 163 -1.55 -3.12 -15.28
C GLN A 163 -0.34 -2.28 -15.72
N THR A 164 0.75 -2.35 -14.98
CA THR A 164 2.00 -1.64 -15.31
C THR A 164 2.58 -2.13 -16.62
N GLU A 165 2.67 -3.43 -16.81
CA GLU A 165 3.15 -4.04 -18.06
C GLU A 165 2.26 -3.69 -19.26
N GLN A 166 0.95 -3.71 -19.10
CA GLN A 166 0.02 -3.34 -20.17
C GLN A 166 0.19 -1.89 -20.60
N LYS A 167 0.41 -0.97 -19.65
CA LYS A 167 0.67 0.45 -19.93
C LYS A 167 1.98 0.61 -20.70
N GLU A 168 3.06 -0.05 -20.28
CA GLU A 168 4.36 -0.01 -20.95
C GLU A 168 4.27 -0.52 -22.38
N LEU A 169 3.63 -1.66 -22.62
CA LEU A 169 3.43 -2.23 -23.94
C LEU A 169 2.61 -1.31 -24.86
N THR A 170 1.57 -0.67 -24.33
CA THR A 170 0.73 0.26 -25.08
C THR A 170 1.54 1.50 -25.46
N SER A 171 2.31 2.07 -24.55
CA SER A 171 3.17 3.23 -24.81
C SER A 171 4.22 2.93 -25.87
N GLN A 172 4.86 1.75 -25.83
CA GLN A 172 5.82 1.33 -26.83
C GLN A 172 5.20 1.19 -28.22
N LYS A 173 3.98 0.63 -28.31
CA LYS A 173 3.25 0.49 -29.57
C LYS A 173 2.91 1.86 -30.18
N ILE A 174 2.45 2.80 -29.36
CA ILE A 174 2.14 4.16 -29.77
C ILE A 174 3.40 4.86 -30.30
N SER A 175 4.51 4.80 -29.56
CA SER A 175 5.78 5.39 -29.96
C SER A 175 6.23 4.87 -31.34
N LYS A 176 6.25 3.55 -31.51
CA LYS A 176 6.61 2.93 -32.82
C LYS A 176 5.69 3.38 -33.95
N SER A 177 4.40 3.53 -33.69
CA SER A 177 3.46 3.99 -34.71
C SER A 177 3.70 5.44 -35.12
N ILE A 178 4.05 6.30 -34.16
CA ILE A 178 4.42 7.71 -34.44
C ILE A 178 5.69 7.76 -35.24
N ASP A 179 6.74 7.02 -34.89
CA ASP A 179 8.03 6.99 -35.59
C ASP A 179 7.83 6.55 -37.06
N MET A 180 7.03 5.50 -37.28
CA MET A 180 6.71 5.03 -38.65
C MET A 180 5.92 6.06 -39.47
N LEU A 181 5.06 6.87 -38.84
CA LEU A 181 4.34 7.94 -39.54
C LEU A 181 5.26 9.11 -39.90
N MET A 182 6.19 9.45 -39.01
CA MET A 182 7.15 10.52 -39.25
C MET A 182 8.14 10.17 -40.38
N GLU A 183 8.61 8.91 -40.44
CA GLU A 183 9.47 8.42 -41.53
C GLU A 183 8.79 8.45 -42.91
N LYS A 184 7.46 8.27 -42.99
CA LYS A 184 6.70 8.30 -44.24
C LYS A 184 6.48 9.73 -44.79
N HIS A 185 6.65 10.74 -43.97
CA HIS A 185 6.40 12.14 -44.30
C HIS A 185 7.69 12.98 -44.37
N SER A 186 8.85 12.33 -44.19
CA SER A 186 10.19 12.92 -44.41
C SER A 186 10.69 12.59 -45.83
#